data_7e3baad2c395964cb15738780c3b4da7
#
_entry.id   7e3baad2c395964cb15738780c3b4da7
#
_cell.length_a   1.000
_cell.length_b   1.000
_cell.length_c   1.000
_cell.angle_alpha   90.00
_cell.angle_beta   90.00
_cell.angle_gamma   90.00
#
_symmetry.space_group_name_H-M   'P 1'
#
loop_
_entity.id
_entity.type
_entity.pdbx_description
1 polymer ?
#
loop_
_entity_poly.entity_id
_entity_poly.type
_entity_poly.pdbx_seq_one_letter_code
_entity_poly.pdbx_strand_id
1 'polypeptide(L)'
;MGHTFQKIYDAGTDSKIKYDYIHGKAALSNNIDSCNLVLDIDEYLTGDARNQDNYFIQFKKFYQRIYKGTGCHYVDWLNDVNIFNSRFPKTKPMPLNLFIYGHSLDVTDADILRKLLLADNSSTTIFYHNKEALESQIANLVKVIGEDEVIRRTDGSHRTIHFKQSSLDIV
;
A
#
# COMPACT_ATOMS: atom_id res chain seq x y z
N MET A 1 -9.49 -16.77 4.03
CA MET A 1 -8.17 -16.57 4.66
C MET A 1 -8.10 -15.36 5.62
N GLY A 2 -8.88 -14.29 5.45
CA GLY A 2 -8.85 -13.12 6.35
C GLY A 2 -9.25 -13.37 7.82
N HIS A 3 -10.11 -14.35 8.09
CA HIS A 3 -10.59 -14.65 9.45
C HIS A 3 -9.53 -15.24 10.40
N THR A 4 -8.54 -15.94 9.87
CA THR A 4 -7.54 -16.61 10.71
C THR A 4 -6.54 -15.61 11.28
N PHE A 5 -6.20 -14.58 10.51
CA PHE A 5 -5.27 -13.55 10.97
C PHE A 5 -5.89 -12.64 12.04
N GLN A 6 -7.14 -12.27 11.91
CA GLN A 6 -7.82 -11.44 12.91
C GLN A 6 -7.89 -12.14 14.28
N LYS A 7 -8.14 -13.44 14.32
CA LYS A 7 -8.17 -14.21 15.58
C LYS A 7 -6.82 -14.30 16.30
N ILE A 8 -5.72 -14.32 15.58
CA ILE A 8 -4.38 -14.40 16.18
C ILE A 8 -3.99 -13.10 16.87
N TYR A 9 -4.47 -11.95 16.36
CA TYR A 9 -4.14 -10.64 16.91
C TYR A 9 -5.16 -10.11 17.93
N ASP A 10 -6.41 -10.54 17.87
CA ASP A 10 -7.44 -10.19 18.87
C ASP A 10 -7.26 -10.88 20.24
N ALA A 11 -6.37 -11.87 20.32
CA ALA A 11 -6.09 -12.60 21.57
C ALA A 11 -5.07 -11.93 22.50
N GLY A 12 -4.50 -10.80 22.11
CA GLY A 12 -3.48 -10.07 22.87
C GLY A 12 -3.87 -8.62 23.10
N THR A 13 -4.51 -8.37 24.21
CA THR A 13 -4.60 -7.10 24.94
C THR A 13 -3.66 -6.00 24.46
N ASP A 14 -4.21 -4.97 24.03
CA ASP A 14 -3.83 -3.57 24.08
C ASP A 14 -3.96 -2.89 22.72
N SER A 15 -4.95 -2.26 22.65
CA SER A 15 -5.71 -1.37 21.76
C SER A 15 -4.96 -0.37 20.88
N LYS A 16 -3.71 -0.61 20.54
CA LYS A 16 -2.93 0.28 19.65
C LYS A 16 -2.82 -0.20 18.20
N ILE A 17 -3.27 -1.43 17.90
CA ILE A 17 -3.25 -1.96 16.52
C ILE A 17 -4.51 -1.48 15.81
N LYS A 18 -4.32 -0.71 14.75
CA LYS A 18 -5.39 -0.25 13.87
C LYS A 18 -5.33 -1.03 12.56
N TYR A 19 -6.47 -1.39 12.03
CA TYR A 19 -6.60 -2.09 10.75
C TYR A 19 -7.27 -1.18 9.73
N ASP A 20 -6.77 -1.21 8.50
CA ASP A 20 -7.40 -0.61 7.34
C ASP A 20 -7.55 -1.65 6.23
N TYR A 21 -8.71 -1.63 5.56
CA TYR A 21 -9.02 -2.54 4.46
C TYR A 21 -9.20 -1.71 3.19
N ILE A 22 -8.10 -1.21 2.67
CA ILE A 22 -8.06 -0.26 1.56
C ILE A 22 -8.85 -0.75 0.34
N HIS A 23 -8.86 -2.06 0.11
CA HIS A 23 -9.64 -2.70 -0.97
C HIS A 23 -10.98 -3.27 -0.49
N GLY A 24 -11.46 -2.83 0.66
CA GLY A 24 -12.72 -3.29 1.24
C GLY A 24 -12.64 -4.69 1.85
N LYS A 25 -13.77 -5.12 2.37
CA LYS A 25 -13.94 -6.44 2.98
C LYS A 25 -14.98 -7.25 2.22
N ALA A 26 -14.71 -8.53 2.02
CA ALA A 26 -15.75 -9.46 1.61
C ALA A 26 -16.78 -9.61 2.75
N ALA A 27 -18.05 -9.41 2.45
CA ALA A 27 -19.09 -9.66 3.43
C ALA A 27 -19.29 -11.16 3.64
N LEU A 28 -19.46 -11.56 4.89
CA LEU A 28 -19.78 -12.95 5.24
C LEU A 28 -21.27 -13.28 5.01
N SER A 29 -22.10 -12.28 4.75
CA SER A 29 -23.51 -12.45 4.46
C SER A 29 -23.72 -12.71 2.97
N ASN A 30 -24.74 -13.47 2.62
CA ASN A 30 -25.17 -13.70 1.23
C ASN A 30 -25.70 -12.41 0.54
N ASN A 31 -25.60 -11.27 1.21
CA ASN A 31 -26.02 -9.99 0.66
C ASN A 31 -24.84 -9.31 -0.05
N ILE A 32 -24.84 -9.38 -1.37
CA ILE A 32 -23.85 -8.75 -2.25
C ILE A 32 -23.79 -7.23 -2.04
N ASP A 33 -24.91 -6.60 -1.69
CA ASP A 33 -24.99 -5.15 -1.46
C ASP A 33 -24.17 -4.67 -0.26
N SER A 34 -23.88 -5.57 0.69
CA SER A 34 -23.02 -5.27 1.85
C SER A 34 -21.52 -5.49 1.59
N CYS A 35 -21.16 -6.00 0.42
CA CYS A 35 -19.78 -6.23 0.03
C CYS A 35 -19.18 -4.96 -0.58
N ASN A 36 -18.22 -4.36 0.10
CA ASN A 36 -17.50 -3.20 -0.43
C ASN A 36 -16.13 -3.56 -1.05
N LEU A 37 -15.94 -4.81 -1.46
CA LEU A 37 -14.71 -5.29 -2.07
C LEU A 37 -14.41 -4.55 -3.39
N VAL A 38 -13.19 -4.05 -3.53
CA VAL A 38 -12.66 -3.43 -4.74
C VAL A 38 -12.07 -4.51 -5.63
N LEU A 39 -12.52 -4.56 -6.88
CA LEU A 39 -12.01 -5.49 -7.88
C LEU A 39 -10.91 -4.83 -8.70
N ASP A 40 -9.90 -5.62 -9.06
CA ASP A 40 -8.83 -5.18 -9.95
C ASP A 40 -9.21 -5.44 -11.40
N ILE A 41 -9.07 -4.41 -12.24
CA ILE A 41 -9.09 -4.54 -13.69
C ILE A 41 -7.81 -3.90 -14.18
N ASP A 42 -7.10 -4.62 -15.02
CA ASP A 42 -5.85 -4.17 -15.62
C ASP A 42 -6.07 -2.82 -16.33
N GLU A 43 -5.37 -1.78 -15.87
CA GLU A 43 -5.56 -0.40 -16.31
C GLU A 43 -4.72 -0.06 -17.54
N TYR A 44 -4.06 -1.03 -18.15
CA TYR A 44 -3.18 -0.81 -19.31
C TYR A 44 -3.94 -0.62 -20.61
N LEU A 45 -4.63 0.52 -20.71
CA LEU A 45 -5.15 0.99 -21.99
C LEU A 45 -4.07 1.85 -22.67
N THR A 46 -3.58 1.42 -23.82
CA THR A 46 -2.60 2.15 -24.65
C THR A 46 -3.30 2.81 -25.85
N GLY A 47 -2.79 3.97 -26.29
CA GLY A 47 -3.27 4.65 -27.50
C GLY A 47 -4.63 5.33 -27.35
N ASP A 48 -5.48 5.24 -28.39
CA ASP A 48 -6.79 5.90 -28.46
C ASP A 48 -7.79 5.44 -27.40
N ALA A 49 -7.52 4.31 -26.75
CA ALA A 49 -8.32 3.83 -25.63
C ALA A 49 -8.29 4.78 -24.40
N ARG A 50 -7.28 5.67 -24.28
CA ARG A 50 -7.26 6.73 -23.26
C ARG A 50 -8.45 7.69 -23.37
N ASN A 51 -8.94 7.92 -24.58
CA ASN A 51 -10.10 8.79 -24.81
C ASN A 51 -11.43 8.14 -24.39
N GLN A 52 -11.43 6.82 -24.17
CA GLN A 52 -12.57 6.06 -23.65
C GLN A 52 -12.49 5.85 -22.12
N ASP A 53 -11.54 6.47 -21.45
CA ASP A 53 -11.25 6.29 -20.01
C ASP A 53 -12.48 6.55 -19.14
N ASN A 54 -13.37 7.45 -19.56
CA ASN A 54 -14.60 7.76 -18.84
C ASN A 54 -15.62 6.59 -18.82
N TYR A 55 -15.60 5.72 -19.82
CA TYR A 55 -16.49 4.56 -19.88
C TYR A 55 -16.06 3.45 -18.90
N PHE A 56 -14.76 3.40 -18.58
CA PHE A 56 -14.19 2.36 -17.74
C PHE A 56 -13.82 2.86 -16.34
N ILE A 57 -14.07 4.12 -16.00
CA ILE A 57 -13.70 4.73 -14.72
C ILE A 57 -14.26 3.95 -13.51
N GLN A 58 -15.46 3.40 -13.66
CA GLN A 58 -16.12 2.61 -12.61
C GLN A 58 -15.37 1.32 -12.24
N PHE A 59 -14.47 0.86 -13.11
CA PHE A 59 -13.65 -0.32 -12.88
C PHE A 59 -12.30 0.01 -12.25
N LYS A 60 -11.91 1.28 -12.20
CA LYS A 60 -10.65 1.71 -11.58
C LYS A 60 -10.71 1.60 -10.06
N LYS A 61 -9.64 1.07 -9.45
CA LYS A 61 -9.57 0.87 -8.00
C LYS A 61 -9.87 2.14 -7.21
N PHE A 62 -9.27 3.29 -7.58
CA PHE A 62 -9.51 4.54 -6.88
C PHE A 62 -10.97 4.98 -6.90
N TYR A 63 -11.65 4.82 -8.07
CA TYR A 63 -13.07 5.13 -8.19
C TYR A 63 -13.92 4.23 -7.30
N GLN A 64 -13.66 2.92 -7.36
CA GLN A 64 -14.38 1.94 -6.53
C GLN A 64 -14.18 2.22 -5.04
N ARG A 65 -12.96 2.58 -4.61
CA ARG A 65 -12.71 2.96 -3.21
C ARG A 65 -13.54 4.15 -2.78
N ILE A 66 -13.62 5.18 -3.60
CA ILE A 66 -14.44 6.38 -3.31
C ILE A 66 -15.92 6.00 -3.29
N TYR A 67 -16.39 5.34 -4.34
CA TYR A 67 -17.81 5.01 -4.51
C TYR A 67 -18.32 4.06 -3.42
N LYS A 68 -17.53 3.06 -3.04
CA LYS A 68 -17.88 2.05 -2.04
C LYS A 68 -17.52 2.47 -0.60
N GLY A 69 -16.87 3.59 -0.42
CA GLY A 69 -16.49 4.10 0.91
C GLY A 69 -15.63 3.11 1.70
N THR A 70 -14.58 2.51 1.06
CA THR A 70 -13.75 1.49 1.74
C THR A 70 -12.93 2.07 2.88
N GLY A 71 -12.80 3.39 2.94
CA GLY A 71 -11.94 4.09 3.89
C GLY A 71 -10.52 4.26 3.37
N CYS A 72 -9.83 5.23 3.95
CA CYS A 72 -8.40 5.50 3.67
C CYS A 72 -7.74 5.95 4.98
N HIS A 73 -7.89 5.18 6.04
CA HIS A 73 -7.37 5.54 7.37
C HIS A 73 -5.86 5.71 7.41
N TYR A 74 -5.13 5.08 6.48
CA TYR A 74 -3.69 5.31 6.33
C TYR A 74 -3.36 6.79 6.07
N VAL A 75 -4.25 7.55 5.43
CA VAL A 75 -4.08 9.00 5.23
C VAL A 75 -4.13 9.74 6.56
N ASP A 76 -5.07 9.35 7.43
CA ASP A 76 -5.20 9.93 8.77
C ASP A 76 -3.95 9.62 9.60
N TRP A 77 -3.44 8.39 9.54
CA TRP A 77 -2.23 8.00 10.26
C TRP A 77 -1.00 8.79 9.80
N LEU A 78 -0.85 9.02 8.48
CA LEU A 78 0.22 9.88 7.95
C LEU A 78 0.07 11.33 8.43
N ASN A 79 -1.15 11.84 8.42
CA ASN A 79 -1.44 13.19 8.91
C ASN A 79 -1.14 13.33 10.41
N ASP A 80 -1.49 12.34 11.22
CA ASP A 80 -1.19 12.32 12.65
C ASP A 80 0.32 12.43 12.90
N VAL A 81 1.14 11.66 12.15
CA VAL A 81 2.61 11.73 12.22
C VAL A 81 3.12 13.13 11.84
N ASN A 82 2.60 13.69 10.74
CA ASN A 82 3.00 15.02 10.27
C ASN A 82 2.63 16.12 11.26
N ILE A 83 1.42 16.06 11.84
CA ILE A 83 0.96 16.97 12.88
C ILE A 83 1.85 16.87 14.13
N PHE A 84 2.19 15.66 14.56
CA PHE A 84 3.09 15.45 15.69
C PHE A 84 4.45 16.10 15.43
N ASN A 85 5.08 15.79 14.29
CA ASN A 85 6.37 16.33 13.92
C ASN A 85 6.38 17.86 13.82
N SER A 86 5.29 18.45 13.31
CA SER A 86 5.12 19.91 13.22
C SER A 86 4.95 20.59 14.59
N ARG A 87 4.24 19.93 15.52
CA ARG A 87 4.03 20.47 16.87
C ARG A 87 5.28 20.39 17.75
N PHE A 88 6.17 19.45 17.48
CA PHE A 88 7.36 19.20 18.26
C PHE A 88 8.64 19.25 17.43
N PRO A 89 8.95 20.40 16.77
CA PRO A 89 10.07 20.50 15.82
C PRO A 89 11.44 20.38 16.47
N LYS A 90 11.53 20.50 17.79
CA LYS A 90 12.79 20.33 18.57
C LYS A 90 13.02 18.88 19.01
N THR A 91 12.06 17.99 18.80
CA THR A 91 12.20 16.57 19.09
C THR A 91 12.66 15.82 17.83
N LYS A 92 13.24 14.63 18.02
CA LYS A 92 13.53 13.75 16.89
C LYS A 92 12.20 13.44 16.19
N PRO A 93 12.11 13.62 14.85
CA PRO A 93 10.89 13.30 14.12
C PRO A 93 10.44 11.86 14.36
N MET A 94 9.13 11.67 14.49
CA MET A 94 8.57 10.33 14.62
C MET A 94 8.83 9.56 13.31
N PRO A 95 9.53 8.42 13.36
CA PRO A 95 9.81 7.65 12.17
C PRO A 95 8.55 6.90 11.70
N LEU A 96 8.35 6.85 10.39
CA LEU A 96 7.36 6.00 9.75
C LEU A 96 8.08 4.77 9.20
N ASN A 97 7.89 3.61 9.82
CA ASN A 97 8.41 2.35 9.31
C ASN A 97 7.32 1.61 8.55
N LEU A 98 7.53 1.40 7.25
CA LEU A 98 6.63 0.69 6.37
C LEU A 98 7.20 -0.69 6.04
N PHE A 99 6.39 -1.72 6.25
CA PHE A 99 6.73 -3.09 5.89
C PHE A 99 5.74 -3.58 4.85
N ILE A 100 6.23 -3.91 3.65
CA ILE A 100 5.40 -4.39 2.54
C ILE A 100 5.69 -5.88 2.33
N TYR A 101 4.66 -6.69 2.51
CA TYR A 101 4.75 -8.14 2.40
C TYR A 101 3.66 -8.69 1.49
N GLY A 102 4.03 -9.57 0.54
CA GLY A 102 3.08 -10.23 -0.36
C GLY A 102 2.39 -9.29 -1.37
N HIS A 103 3.02 -8.15 -1.70
CA HIS A 103 2.48 -7.15 -2.62
C HIS A 103 3.38 -6.99 -3.85
N SER A 104 2.79 -6.93 -5.03
CA SER A 104 3.49 -6.79 -6.31
C SER A 104 4.00 -5.37 -6.60
N LEU A 105 3.56 -4.37 -5.84
CA LEU A 105 3.77 -2.94 -6.08
C LEU A 105 3.19 -2.44 -7.42
N ASP A 106 2.09 -3.05 -7.84
CA ASP A 106 1.47 -2.73 -9.12
C ASP A 106 1.00 -1.28 -9.21
N VAL A 107 1.04 -0.73 -10.44
CA VAL A 107 0.67 0.66 -10.73
C VAL A 107 -0.81 0.95 -10.45
N THR A 108 -1.64 -0.07 -10.39
CA THR A 108 -3.07 0.07 -10.03
C THR A 108 -3.28 0.57 -8.60
N ASP A 109 -2.26 0.44 -7.74
CA ASP A 109 -2.23 0.96 -6.38
C ASP A 109 -1.28 2.16 -6.20
N ALA A 110 -0.88 2.79 -7.32
CA ALA A 110 0.13 3.85 -7.31
C ALA A 110 -0.24 5.05 -6.43
N ASP A 111 -1.51 5.39 -6.30
CA ASP A 111 -1.98 6.49 -5.46
C ASP A 111 -1.72 6.24 -3.97
N ILE A 112 -1.87 5.00 -3.52
CA ILE A 112 -1.58 4.57 -2.15
C ILE A 112 -0.07 4.45 -1.94
N LEU A 113 0.59 3.73 -2.86
CA LEU A 113 2.03 3.46 -2.77
C LEU A 113 2.85 4.76 -2.76
N ARG A 114 2.52 5.74 -3.61
CA ARG A 114 3.20 7.04 -3.62
C ARG A 114 3.08 7.75 -2.28
N LYS A 115 1.89 7.80 -1.70
CA LYS A 115 1.68 8.47 -0.41
C LYS A 115 2.49 7.84 0.71
N LEU A 116 2.56 6.51 0.75
CA LEU A 116 3.27 5.79 1.79
C LEU A 116 4.79 5.82 1.59
N LEU A 117 5.25 5.55 0.36
CA LEU A 117 6.68 5.45 0.05
C LEU A 117 7.39 6.81 0.05
N LEU A 118 6.68 7.87 -0.35
CA LEU A 118 7.24 9.22 -0.43
C LEU A 118 6.99 10.07 0.82
N ALA A 119 6.34 9.51 1.84
CA ALA A 119 6.11 10.22 3.10
C ALA A 119 7.43 10.63 3.76
N ASP A 120 7.43 11.80 4.41
CA ASP A 120 8.57 12.31 5.15
C ASP A 120 8.95 11.38 6.29
N ASN A 121 10.26 11.21 6.52
CA ASN A 121 10.81 10.34 7.56
C ASN A 121 10.36 8.86 7.45
N SER A 122 9.96 8.43 6.24
CA SER A 122 9.61 7.04 5.99
C SER A 122 10.85 6.18 5.77
N SER A 123 10.83 4.96 6.30
CA SER A 123 11.75 3.88 6.00
C SER A 123 10.94 2.66 5.62
N THR A 124 11.15 2.15 4.40
CA THR A 124 10.34 1.07 3.83
C THR A 124 11.17 -0.19 3.67
N THR A 125 10.65 -1.32 4.13
CA THR A 125 11.20 -2.64 3.84
C THR A 125 10.20 -3.41 2.97
N ILE A 126 10.63 -3.79 1.76
CA ILE A 126 9.85 -4.56 0.80
C ILE A 126 10.35 -5.99 0.83
N PHE A 127 9.44 -6.94 1.13
CA PHE A 127 9.80 -8.34 1.18
C PHE A 127 9.49 -9.04 -0.15
N TYR A 128 10.44 -9.86 -0.60
CA TYR A 128 10.30 -10.70 -1.79
C TYR A 128 10.65 -12.15 -1.47
N HIS A 129 10.11 -13.11 -2.20
CA HIS A 129 10.33 -14.53 -1.96
C HIS A 129 11.37 -15.14 -2.90
N ASN A 130 11.49 -14.67 -4.14
CA ASN A 130 12.47 -15.13 -5.12
C ASN A 130 12.96 -13.97 -6.00
N LYS A 131 13.92 -14.26 -6.89
CA LYS A 131 14.53 -13.27 -7.76
C LYS A 131 13.55 -12.63 -8.73
N GLU A 132 12.66 -13.42 -9.31
CA GLU A 132 11.64 -12.98 -10.27
C GLU A 132 10.66 -11.99 -9.61
N ALA A 133 10.28 -12.25 -8.35
CA ALA A 133 9.45 -11.33 -7.58
C ALA A 133 10.18 -10.01 -7.32
N LEU A 134 11.47 -10.05 -6.99
CA LEU A 134 12.28 -8.84 -6.79
C LEU A 134 12.35 -8.01 -8.08
N GLU A 135 12.66 -8.64 -9.21
CA GLU A 135 12.75 -7.96 -10.52
C GLU A 135 11.42 -7.30 -10.89
N SER A 136 10.30 -8.01 -10.70
CA SER A 136 8.96 -7.48 -10.93
C SER A 136 8.63 -6.30 -10.00
N GLN A 137 8.95 -6.42 -8.71
CA GLN A 137 8.72 -5.36 -7.74
C GLN A 137 9.53 -4.10 -8.06
N ILE A 138 10.80 -4.24 -8.48
CA ILE A 138 11.63 -3.10 -8.90
C ILE A 138 11.02 -2.43 -10.14
N ALA A 139 10.65 -3.21 -11.17
CA ALA A 139 10.05 -2.68 -12.38
C ALA A 139 8.73 -1.93 -12.11
N ASN A 140 7.88 -2.47 -11.24
CA ASN A 140 6.65 -1.81 -10.83
C ASN A 140 6.91 -0.56 -9.99
N LEU A 141 7.88 -0.60 -9.08
CA LEU A 141 8.26 0.55 -8.27
C LEU A 141 8.73 1.72 -9.15
N VAL A 142 9.51 1.46 -10.21
CA VAL A 142 9.91 2.47 -11.20
C VAL A 142 8.70 3.11 -11.86
N LYS A 143 7.67 2.33 -12.23
CA LYS A 143 6.43 2.89 -12.79
C LYS A 143 5.65 3.74 -11.78
N VAL A 144 5.73 3.39 -10.49
CA VAL A 144 4.99 4.06 -9.41
C VAL A 144 5.65 5.38 -9.02
N ILE A 145 6.95 5.41 -8.73
CA ILE A 145 7.63 6.61 -8.19
C ILE A 145 8.69 7.21 -9.11
N GLY A 146 8.96 6.57 -10.25
CA GLY A 146 9.98 7.03 -11.19
C GLY A 146 11.38 6.47 -10.90
N GLU A 147 12.20 6.34 -11.96
CA GLU A 147 13.53 5.74 -11.89
C GLU A 147 14.48 6.50 -10.95
N ASP A 148 14.55 7.82 -11.11
CA ASP A 148 15.44 8.68 -10.30
C ASP A 148 15.14 8.56 -8.81
N GLU A 149 13.85 8.50 -8.45
CA GLU A 149 13.42 8.39 -7.07
C GLU A 149 13.67 6.99 -6.50
N VAL A 150 13.53 5.95 -7.30
CA VAL A 150 13.92 4.58 -6.92
C VAL A 150 15.41 4.53 -6.61
N ILE A 151 16.26 5.01 -7.52
CA ILE A 151 17.71 5.03 -7.33
C ILE A 151 18.06 5.80 -6.06
N ARG A 152 17.54 7.02 -5.91
CA ARG A 152 17.82 7.88 -4.75
C ARG A 152 17.46 7.23 -3.42
N ARG A 153 16.37 6.44 -3.39
CA ARG A 153 15.86 5.83 -2.15
C ARG A 153 16.40 4.44 -1.86
N THR A 154 16.96 3.77 -2.84
CA THR A 154 17.52 2.41 -2.65
C THR A 154 19.03 2.38 -2.51
N ASP A 155 19.72 3.46 -2.92
CA ASP A 155 21.19 3.51 -2.93
C ASP A 155 21.74 4.48 -1.89
N GLY A 156 23.04 4.32 -1.61
CA GLY A 156 23.80 5.19 -0.72
C GLY A 156 23.52 5.03 0.78
N SER A 157 24.13 5.93 1.55
CA SER A 157 24.08 5.91 3.02
C SER A 157 22.74 6.39 3.61
N HIS A 158 21.94 7.08 2.81
CA HIS A 158 20.65 7.65 3.22
C HIS A 158 19.46 6.97 2.56
N ARG A 159 19.66 5.71 2.15
CA ARG A 159 18.57 4.91 1.58
C ARG A 159 17.40 4.77 2.53
N THR A 160 16.21 4.88 2.00
CA THR A 160 14.94 4.76 2.73
C THR A 160 14.09 3.59 2.27
N ILE A 161 14.46 2.91 1.16
CA ILE A 161 13.81 1.70 0.66
C ILE A 161 14.82 0.56 0.69
N HIS A 162 14.42 -0.55 1.29
CA HIS A 162 15.22 -1.77 1.46
C HIS A 162 14.46 -2.96 0.90
N PHE A 163 15.10 -3.76 0.06
CA PHE A 163 14.58 -5.07 -0.35
C PHE A 163 15.13 -6.15 0.55
N LYS A 164 14.28 -7.03 1.05
CA LYS A 164 14.67 -8.12 1.92
C LYS A 164 14.03 -9.43 1.47
N GLN A 165 14.84 -10.45 1.27
CA GLN A 165 14.29 -11.78 0.98
C GLN A 165 13.58 -12.32 2.21
N SER A 166 12.34 -12.79 2.03
CA SER A 166 11.62 -13.50 3.08
C SER A 166 12.13 -14.95 3.09
N SER A 167 12.81 -15.35 4.17
CA SER A 167 13.01 -16.78 4.44
C SER A 167 11.69 -17.32 4.96
N LEU A 168 10.85 -17.83 4.08
CA LEU A 168 9.80 -18.75 4.49
C LEU A 168 10.45 -20.14 4.58
N ASP A 169 11.02 -20.44 5.72
CA ASP A 169 11.12 -21.83 6.13
C ASP A 169 9.67 -22.29 6.36
N ILE A 170 9.07 -22.86 5.31
CA ILE A 170 7.78 -23.53 5.41
C ILE A 170 8.06 -24.77 6.25
N VAL A 171 7.74 -24.68 7.54
CA VAL A 171 7.64 -25.84 8.42
C VAL A 171 6.35 -26.59 8.13
#